data_1e705ba61cac7b844cc0f4eaac793871
#
_entry.id   1e705ba61cac7b844cc0f4eaac793871
#
_cell.length_a   1.000
_cell.length_b   1.000
_cell.length_c   1.000
_cell.angle_alpha   90.00
_cell.angle_beta   90.00
_cell.angle_gamma   90.00
#
_symmetry.space_group_name_H-M   'P 1'
#
loop_
_entity.id
_entity.type
_entity.pdbx_description
1 polymer ?
#
loop_
_entity_poly.entity_id
_entity_poly.type
_entity_poly.pdbx_seq_one_letter_code
_entity_poly.pdbx_strand_id
1 'polypeptide(L)'
;MVAQPVFSEDAVTKTVEAVNVGQAELSGKTVKIRGKVVKVNNGIMKRNFLHIQDGTGGQGTNDVTITSDQTANVGDEVTVTGTVVLNRDFGFGYMYPILIEQSTIEKHN
;
A
#
# COMPACT_ATOMS: atom_id res chain seq x y z
N MET A 1 17.39 -20.11 -21.57
CA MET A 1 16.18 -19.42 -21.11
C MET A 1 16.53 -18.50 -19.95
N VAL A 2 16.19 -17.29 -20.10
CA VAL A 2 16.53 -16.31 -19.09
C VAL A 2 15.36 -16.14 -18.15
N ALA A 3 15.61 -16.35 -16.87
CA ALA A 3 14.60 -16.09 -15.89
C ALA A 3 14.40 -14.57 -15.81
N GLN A 4 13.17 -14.12 -15.87
CA GLN A 4 12.86 -12.73 -15.81
C GLN A 4 12.38 -12.39 -14.43
N PRO A 5 12.74 -11.23 -13.93
CA PRO A 5 12.08 -10.75 -12.73
C PRO A 5 10.62 -10.50 -13.09
N VAL A 6 9.75 -11.21 -12.43
CA VAL A 6 8.34 -11.14 -12.78
C VAL A 6 7.52 -10.34 -11.77
N PHE A 7 8.17 -9.77 -10.76
CA PHE A 7 7.41 -9.04 -9.76
C PHE A 7 6.64 -7.88 -10.37
N SER A 8 7.16 -7.18 -11.36
CA SER A 8 6.43 -6.07 -11.96
C SER A 8 5.27 -6.58 -12.82
N GLU A 9 5.40 -7.77 -13.39
CA GLU A 9 4.34 -8.39 -14.16
C GLU A 9 3.27 -8.98 -13.24
N ASP A 10 3.68 -9.38 -12.03
CA ASP A 10 2.74 -9.94 -11.08
C ASP A 10 1.96 -8.87 -10.35
N ALA A 11 2.41 -7.62 -10.41
CA ALA A 11 1.72 -6.54 -9.74
C ALA A 11 0.47 -6.15 -10.53
N VAL A 12 -0.66 -6.17 -9.85
CA VAL A 12 -1.93 -5.82 -10.47
C VAL A 12 -2.26 -4.37 -10.11
N THR A 13 -2.52 -3.56 -11.13
CA THR A 13 -2.88 -2.17 -10.89
C THR A 13 -4.32 -2.10 -10.38
N LYS A 14 -4.49 -1.45 -9.23
CA LYS A 14 -5.80 -1.33 -8.59
C LYS A 14 -5.97 0.08 -8.06
N THR A 15 -7.23 0.51 -7.93
CA THR A 15 -7.55 1.72 -7.20
C THR A 15 -7.58 1.43 -5.71
N VAL A 16 -7.53 2.49 -4.90
CA VAL A 16 -7.63 2.35 -3.44
C VAL A 16 -8.95 1.67 -3.07
N GLU A 17 -10.04 2.08 -3.70
CA GLU A 17 -11.32 1.45 -3.43
C GLU A 17 -11.31 -0.04 -3.78
N ALA A 18 -10.75 -0.38 -4.94
CA ALA A 18 -10.73 -1.77 -5.40
C ALA A 18 -9.95 -2.67 -4.44
N VAL A 19 -8.86 -2.17 -3.88
CA VAL A 19 -8.08 -2.94 -2.92
C VAL A 19 -8.88 -3.16 -1.65
N ASN A 20 -9.55 -2.14 -1.16
CA ASN A 20 -10.35 -2.27 0.06
C ASN A 20 -11.53 -3.23 -0.14
N VAL A 21 -12.22 -3.11 -1.25
CA VAL A 21 -13.40 -3.93 -1.53
C VAL A 21 -13.00 -5.37 -1.83
N GLY A 22 -11.91 -5.56 -2.58
CA GLY A 22 -11.47 -6.89 -3.00
C GLY A 22 -10.40 -7.50 -2.13
N GLN A 23 -10.24 -7.07 -0.89
CA GLN A 23 -9.10 -7.45 -0.07
C GLN A 23 -8.97 -8.96 0.10
N ALA A 24 -10.07 -9.69 0.22
CA ALA A 24 -10.01 -11.14 0.41
C ALA A 24 -9.38 -11.82 -0.81
N GLU A 25 -9.72 -11.37 -2.00
CA GLU A 25 -9.19 -11.94 -3.23
C GLU A 25 -7.75 -11.51 -3.48
N LEU A 26 -7.37 -10.34 -2.97
CA LEU A 26 -6.05 -9.79 -3.20
C LEU A 26 -5.03 -10.17 -2.13
N SER A 27 -5.47 -10.85 -1.08
CA SER A 27 -4.59 -11.24 0.03
C SER A 27 -3.38 -12.01 -0.50
N GLY A 28 -2.18 -11.56 -0.12
CA GLY A 28 -0.94 -12.18 -0.55
C GLY A 28 -0.47 -11.78 -1.93
N LYS A 29 -1.25 -10.99 -2.65
CA LYS A 29 -0.90 -10.60 -4.02
C LYS A 29 -0.19 -9.25 -4.00
N THR A 30 0.61 -9.02 -5.03
CA THR A 30 1.28 -7.74 -5.21
C THR A 30 0.38 -6.82 -6.01
N VAL A 31 0.16 -5.62 -5.49
CA VAL A 31 -0.67 -4.62 -6.15
C VAL A 31 0.13 -3.35 -6.37
N LYS A 32 -0.31 -2.59 -7.36
CA LYS A 32 0.26 -1.29 -7.68
C LYS A 32 -0.86 -0.26 -7.60
N ILE A 33 -0.65 0.78 -6.81
CA ILE A 33 -1.64 1.82 -6.58
C ILE A 33 -0.98 3.16 -6.81
N ARG A 34 -1.64 4.05 -7.55
CA ARG A 34 -1.19 5.42 -7.70
C ARG A 34 -2.14 6.33 -6.92
N GLY A 35 -1.58 7.24 -6.13
CA GLY A 35 -2.40 8.16 -5.37
C GLY A 35 -1.59 9.22 -4.68
N LYS A 36 -2.25 9.92 -3.79
CA LYS A 36 -1.66 11.02 -3.03
C LYS A 36 -1.43 10.58 -1.60
N VAL A 37 -0.27 10.93 -1.07
CA VAL A 37 0.06 10.68 0.33
C VAL A 37 -0.71 11.70 1.17
N VAL A 38 -1.51 11.21 2.11
CA VAL A 38 -2.31 12.07 2.98
C VAL A 38 -1.88 12.02 4.43
N LYS A 39 -1.09 11.03 4.82
CA LYS A 39 -0.58 10.92 6.18
C LYS A 39 0.71 10.12 6.16
N VAL A 40 1.67 10.52 7.02
CA VAL A 40 2.96 9.84 7.12
C VAL A 40 3.33 9.68 8.58
N ASN A 41 3.70 8.47 8.97
CA ASN A 41 4.25 8.15 10.29
C ASN A 41 5.52 7.34 10.08
N ASN A 42 6.66 8.00 10.17
CA ASN A 42 7.95 7.35 9.93
C ASN A 42 8.52 6.74 11.19
N GLY A 43 9.27 5.66 11.01
CA GLY A 43 10.03 5.07 12.09
C GLY A 43 9.20 4.33 13.12
N ILE A 44 8.06 3.80 12.73
CA ILE A 44 7.20 3.03 13.62
C ILE A 44 7.53 1.56 13.42
N MET A 45 8.02 0.92 14.48
CA MET A 45 8.37 -0.50 14.43
C MET A 45 9.30 -0.81 13.25
N LYS A 46 10.28 0.07 13.04
CA LYS A 46 11.33 -0.05 12.02
C LYS A 46 10.81 0.02 10.60
N ARG A 47 9.68 0.68 10.39
CA ARG A 47 9.13 0.90 9.05
C ARG A 47 8.39 2.22 9.03
N ASN A 48 8.07 2.66 7.84
CA ASN A 48 7.29 3.88 7.66
C ASN A 48 5.87 3.50 7.26
N PHE A 49 4.89 4.18 7.83
CA PHE A 49 3.48 3.96 7.55
C PHE A 49 2.95 5.17 6.82
N LEU A 50 2.38 4.96 5.64
CA LEU A 50 1.80 6.05 4.85
C LEU A 50 0.36 5.70 4.49
N HIS A 51 -0.47 6.73 4.44
CA HIS A 51 -1.86 6.59 3.99
C HIS A 51 -1.98 7.18 2.61
N ILE A 52 -2.61 6.44 1.70
CA ILE A 52 -2.73 6.81 0.29
C ILE A 52 -4.21 6.90 -0.06
N GLN A 53 -4.57 7.96 -0.79
CA GLN A 53 -5.91 8.14 -1.32
C GLN A 53 -5.78 8.50 -2.80
N ASP A 54 -6.73 8.06 -3.61
CA ASP A 54 -6.71 8.34 -5.05
C ASP A 54 -8.03 8.91 -5.56
N GLY A 55 -8.90 9.34 -4.65
CA GLY A 55 -10.20 9.89 -5.02
C GLY A 55 -11.28 8.84 -5.18
N THR A 56 -10.95 7.56 -5.17
CA THR A 56 -11.95 6.50 -5.25
C THR A 56 -12.43 6.12 -3.86
N GLY A 57 -13.60 5.48 -3.79
CA GLY A 57 -14.15 4.98 -2.57
C GLY A 57 -14.88 6.04 -1.76
N GLY A 58 -15.40 5.62 -0.63
CA GLY A 58 -16.08 6.48 0.31
C GLY A 58 -15.58 6.20 1.71
N GLN A 59 -16.44 6.40 2.69
CA GLN A 59 -16.05 6.14 4.07
C GLN A 59 -15.70 4.67 4.23
N GLY A 60 -14.50 4.41 4.73
CA GLY A 60 -14.01 3.05 4.94
C GLY A 60 -13.33 2.41 3.75
N THR A 61 -13.42 3.00 2.54
CA THR A 61 -12.80 2.43 1.35
C THR A 61 -11.96 3.42 0.56
N ASN A 62 -11.83 4.66 1.03
CA ASN A 62 -11.13 5.71 0.29
C ASN A 62 -9.67 5.87 0.69
N ASP A 63 -9.18 5.04 1.58
CA ASP A 63 -7.84 5.17 2.16
C ASP A 63 -7.22 3.79 2.28
N VAL A 64 -5.93 3.70 2.01
CA VAL A 64 -5.19 2.46 2.26
C VAL A 64 -3.88 2.80 2.95
N THR A 65 -3.50 1.97 3.91
CA THR A 65 -2.23 2.13 4.62
C THR A 65 -1.19 1.22 3.99
N ILE A 66 -0.02 1.78 3.74
CA ILE A 66 1.11 1.01 3.23
C ILE A 66 2.27 1.09 4.20
N THR A 67 3.14 0.11 4.18
CA THR A 67 4.40 0.14 4.92
C THR A 67 5.55 0.04 3.93
N SER A 68 6.67 0.69 4.25
CA SER A 68 7.82 0.75 3.37
C SER A 68 9.07 1.13 4.15
N ASP A 69 10.23 0.75 3.61
CA ASP A 69 11.51 1.29 4.07
C ASP A 69 11.76 2.68 3.50
N GLN A 70 11.00 3.03 2.46
CA GLN A 70 11.06 4.36 1.84
C GLN A 70 10.00 5.23 2.47
N THR A 71 10.04 6.51 2.13
CA THR A 71 9.03 7.44 2.63
C THR A 71 8.74 8.49 1.57
N ALA A 72 7.73 9.31 1.86
CA ALA A 72 7.34 10.42 1.01
C ALA A 72 6.70 11.47 1.92
N ASN A 73 6.35 12.61 1.35
CA ASN A 73 5.73 13.70 2.11
C ASN A 73 4.25 13.78 1.81
N VAL A 74 3.50 14.27 2.79
CA VAL A 74 2.08 14.55 2.58
C VAL A 74 1.94 15.49 1.38
N GLY A 75 1.04 15.12 0.47
CA GLY A 75 0.82 15.87 -0.76
C GLY A 75 1.52 15.29 -1.98
N ASP A 76 2.48 14.41 -1.79
CA ASP A 76 3.20 13.81 -2.91
C ASP A 76 2.28 12.86 -3.68
N GLU A 77 2.40 12.91 -5.01
CA GLU A 77 1.80 11.89 -5.88
C GLU A 77 2.80 10.75 -6.01
N VAL A 78 2.34 9.55 -5.77
CA VAL A 78 3.22 8.38 -5.73
C VAL A 78 2.57 7.19 -6.41
N THR A 79 3.41 6.27 -6.86
CA THR A 79 2.99 4.91 -7.21
C THR A 79 3.60 3.98 -6.16
N VAL A 80 2.75 3.19 -5.53
CA VAL A 80 3.15 2.28 -4.48
C VAL A 80 2.92 0.86 -4.97
N THR A 81 3.95 0.01 -4.83
CA THR A 81 3.85 -1.40 -5.21
C THR A 81 4.22 -2.24 -3.99
N GLY A 82 3.33 -3.10 -3.56
CA GLY A 82 3.58 -3.93 -2.38
C GLY A 82 2.60 -5.08 -2.28
N THR A 83 2.71 -5.83 -1.21
CA THR A 83 1.93 -7.06 -1.00
C THR A 83 0.77 -6.80 -0.06
N VAL A 84 -0.42 -7.22 -0.46
CA VAL A 84 -1.62 -7.10 0.37
C VAL A 84 -1.53 -8.11 1.51
N VAL A 85 -1.62 -7.61 2.74
CA VAL A 85 -1.60 -8.43 3.95
C VAL A 85 -2.84 -8.09 4.76
N LEU A 86 -3.58 -9.11 5.17
CA LEU A 86 -4.80 -8.91 5.95
C LEU A 86 -4.55 -9.23 7.41
N ASN A 87 -5.26 -8.51 8.28
CA ASN A 87 -5.29 -8.79 9.72
C ASN A 87 -3.88 -8.83 10.31
N ARG A 88 -3.08 -7.82 9.96
CA ARG A 88 -1.72 -7.73 10.46
C ARG A 88 -1.75 -7.18 11.88
N ASP A 89 -1.32 -7.99 12.83
CA ASP A 89 -1.27 -7.62 14.24
C ASP A 89 0.17 -7.37 14.62
N PHE A 90 0.46 -6.12 15.02
CA PHE A 90 1.80 -5.72 15.46
C PHE A 90 1.96 -5.80 16.98
N GLY A 91 0.91 -6.23 17.68
CA GLY A 91 0.91 -6.22 19.14
C GLY A 91 0.51 -4.87 19.71
N PHE A 92 0.34 -4.82 21.04
CA PHE A 92 0.03 -3.57 21.75
C PHE A 92 -1.24 -2.87 21.23
N GLY A 93 -2.19 -3.63 20.69
CA GLY A 93 -3.41 -3.05 20.16
C GLY A 93 -3.29 -2.50 18.75
N TYR A 94 -2.14 -2.65 18.11
CA TYR A 94 -1.95 -2.19 16.73
C TYR A 94 -2.29 -3.32 15.77
N MET A 95 -3.52 -3.33 15.30
CA MET A 95 -3.93 -4.29 14.29
C MET A 95 -4.51 -3.55 13.09
N TYR A 96 -4.07 -3.94 11.90
CA TYR A 96 -4.57 -3.37 10.66
C TYR A 96 -5.34 -4.44 9.90
N PRO A 97 -6.61 -4.20 9.59
CA PRO A 97 -7.38 -5.15 8.76
C PRO A 97 -6.74 -5.39 7.41
N ILE A 98 -6.14 -4.35 6.83
CA ILE A 98 -5.47 -4.46 5.54
C ILE A 98 -4.28 -3.51 5.52
N LEU A 99 -3.16 -4.02 5.01
CA LEU A 99 -1.96 -3.23 4.74
C LEU A 99 -1.41 -3.63 3.39
N ILE A 100 -0.69 -2.72 2.75
CA ILE A 100 0.16 -3.07 1.62
C ILE A 100 1.58 -2.98 2.14
N GLU A 101 2.21 -4.12 2.36
CA GLU A 101 3.50 -4.20 3.05
C GLU A 101 4.67 -4.32 2.11
N GLN A 102 5.84 -3.94 2.63
CA GLN A 102 7.11 -4.01 1.92
C GLN A 102 7.03 -3.29 0.59
N SER A 103 6.42 -2.12 0.62
CA SER A 103 6.14 -1.38 -0.59
C SER A 103 7.35 -0.63 -1.08
N THR A 104 7.43 -0.48 -2.40
CA THR A 104 8.30 0.52 -3.01
C THR A 104 7.46 1.75 -3.32
N ILE A 105 8.08 2.91 -3.26
CA ILE A 105 7.39 4.19 -3.47
C ILE A 105 8.11 4.95 -4.58
N GLU A 106 7.38 5.24 -5.64
CA GLU A 106 7.88 6.04 -6.74
C GLU A 106 7.17 7.37 -6.75
N LYS A 107 7.91 8.46 -6.65
CA LYS A 107 7.33 9.81 -6.61
C LYS A 107 7.17 10.34 -8.03
N HIS A 108 6.08 11.08 -8.23
CA HIS A 108 5.75 11.68 -9.53
C HIS A 108 5.69 13.20 -9.43
N ASN A 109 6.66 13.81 -8.82
CA ASN A 109 6.66 15.27 -8.65
C ASN A 109 7.34 15.98 -9.80
#